data_c6cfc243a83153a54514444ad102e042
#
_entry.id   c6cfc243a83153a54514444ad102e042
#
_cell.length_a   1.000
_cell.length_b   1.000
_cell.length_c   1.000
_cell.angle_alpha   90.00
_cell.angle_beta   90.00
_cell.angle_gamma   90.00
#
_symmetry.space_group_name_H-M   'P 1'
#
loop_
_entity.id
_entity.type
_entity.pdbx_description
1 polymer ?
#
loop_
_entity_poly.entity_id
_entity_poly.type
_entity_poly.pdbx_seq_one_letter_code
_entity_poly.pdbx_strand_id
1 'polypeptide(L)'
;MLNGIAASNGIAIAKAYRLMEPDLTVSKKAIANVDEEIKRFQEAVATSKTELEAIRDRANTELGADKAAIFEAHLLVLGDPELLGPVEEKIKSENINAEMALKEVADMFISMFESMDNEYMKERAADIRDVTKRVLAHLLGVQIPNPSMVTEEVIVVAEDLTPSDTAQLNRTYVKAFTTDIGGRTSHSAIMARSMEIPAVVGTKEA
;
A
#
# COMPACT_ATOMS: atom_id res chain seq x y z
N MET A 1 12.99 14.76 21.85
CA MET A 1 12.09 15.60 21.02
C MET A 1 12.43 15.26 19.60
N LEU A 2 11.45 14.82 18.80
CA LEU A 2 11.66 14.53 17.38
C LEU A 2 11.66 15.84 16.59
N ASN A 3 12.54 15.93 15.60
CA ASN A 3 12.60 17.05 14.67
C ASN A 3 12.05 16.58 13.32
N GLY A 4 11.19 17.38 12.74
CA GLY A 4 10.58 17.06 11.44
C GLY A 4 10.18 18.33 10.68
N ILE A 5 9.59 18.13 9.54
CA ILE A 5 9.12 19.19 8.65
C ILE A 5 7.61 19.36 8.90
N ALA A 6 7.19 20.58 9.23
CA ALA A 6 5.77 20.90 9.33
C ALA A 6 5.11 20.75 7.94
N ALA A 7 4.28 19.74 7.77
CA ALA A 7 3.58 19.44 6.54
C ALA A 7 2.19 20.09 6.49
N SER A 8 1.51 20.10 7.65
CA SER A 8 0.23 20.77 7.87
C SER A 8 0.18 21.35 9.29
N ASN A 9 -0.34 22.55 9.41
CA ASN A 9 -0.35 23.29 10.67
C ASN A 9 -1.43 22.76 11.62
N GLY A 10 -1.21 22.92 12.92
CA GLY A 10 -2.18 22.62 13.96
C GLY A 10 -1.54 22.00 15.20
N ILE A 11 -2.38 21.69 16.16
CA ILE A 11 -2.01 20.99 17.40
C ILE A 11 -2.99 19.85 17.58
N ALA A 12 -2.48 18.65 17.84
CA ALA A 12 -3.28 17.50 18.18
C ALA A 12 -2.68 16.79 19.40
N ILE A 13 -3.55 16.29 20.27
CA ILE A 13 -3.17 15.52 21.46
C ILE A 13 -4.07 14.27 21.48
N ALA A 14 -3.48 13.11 21.25
CA ALA A 14 -4.19 11.83 21.30
C ALA A 14 -3.18 10.69 21.51
N LYS A 15 -3.68 9.46 21.61
CA LYS A 15 -2.81 8.27 21.68
C LYS A 15 -2.04 8.08 20.40
N ALA A 16 -0.79 7.60 20.48
CA ALA A 16 -0.03 7.18 19.33
C ALA A 16 -0.54 5.82 18.80
N TYR A 17 -0.84 5.76 17.51
CA TYR A 17 -1.15 4.53 16.80
C TYR A 17 -0.03 4.27 15.78
N ARG A 18 0.81 3.26 16.04
CA ARG A 18 1.90 2.91 15.13
C ARG A 18 1.38 2.05 13.98
N LEU A 19 1.46 2.60 12.79
CA LEU A 19 1.20 1.88 11.55
C LEU A 19 2.52 1.23 11.11
N MET A 20 2.72 -0.02 11.54
CA MET A 20 3.96 -0.75 11.23
C MET A 20 3.84 -1.45 9.89
N GLU A 21 4.84 -1.27 9.04
CA GLU A 21 4.94 -2.05 7.81
C GLU A 21 5.09 -3.54 8.15
N PRO A 22 4.34 -4.43 7.47
CA PRO A 22 4.50 -5.86 7.66
C PRO A 22 5.85 -6.31 7.11
N ASP A 23 6.45 -7.34 7.74
CA ASP A 23 7.63 -7.99 7.17
C ASP A 23 7.24 -8.81 5.94
N LEU A 24 7.55 -8.28 4.77
CA LEU A 24 7.33 -8.90 3.46
C LEU A 24 8.63 -9.47 2.86
N THR A 25 9.56 -9.86 3.70
CA THR A 25 10.81 -10.48 3.24
C THR A 25 10.52 -11.78 2.50
N VAL A 26 10.89 -11.84 1.24
CA VAL A 26 10.68 -12.98 0.35
C VAL A 26 12.00 -13.73 0.15
N SER A 27 11.97 -15.04 0.29
CA SER A 27 13.07 -15.94 -0.06
C SER A 27 12.68 -16.87 -1.21
N LYS A 28 13.59 -17.09 -2.15
CA LYS A 28 13.41 -18.02 -3.26
C LYS A 28 13.38 -19.46 -2.74
N LYS A 29 12.31 -20.18 -3.03
CA LYS A 29 12.12 -21.58 -2.66
C LYS A 29 11.72 -22.39 -3.88
N ALA A 30 12.29 -23.59 -4.01
CA ALA A 30 11.81 -24.55 -4.99
C ALA A 30 10.46 -25.12 -4.53
N ILE A 31 9.56 -25.33 -5.49
CA ILE A 31 8.23 -25.89 -5.23
C ILE A 31 8.14 -27.32 -5.70
N ALA A 32 7.31 -28.12 -5.06
CA ALA A 32 7.09 -29.52 -5.42
C ALA A 32 5.93 -29.71 -6.42
N ASN A 33 4.94 -28.83 -6.39
CA ASN A 33 3.75 -28.90 -7.23
C ASN A 33 3.41 -27.52 -7.80
N VAL A 34 3.59 -27.36 -9.08
CA VAL A 34 3.36 -26.12 -9.82
C VAL A 34 1.88 -25.73 -9.81
N ASP A 35 0.98 -26.69 -10.00
CA ASP A 35 -0.45 -26.40 -10.09
C ASP A 35 -1.02 -25.93 -8.74
N GLU A 36 -0.57 -26.53 -7.64
CA GLU A 36 -0.93 -26.07 -6.29
C GLU A 36 -0.41 -24.66 -6.00
N GLU A 37 0.80 -24.37 -6.44
CA GLU A 37 1.40 -23.04 -6.22
C GLU A 37 0.68 -21.95 -7.03
N ILE A 38 0.31 -22.24 -8.27
CA ILE A 38 -0.49 -21.33 -9.10
C ILE A 38 -1.86 -21.11 -8.45
N LYS A 39 -2.49 -22.17 -7.97
CA LYS A 39 -3.77 -22.06 -7.26
C LYS A 39 -3.65 -21.17 -6.02
N ARG A 40 -2.60 -21.37 -5.23
CA ARG A 40 -2.31 -20.53 -4.05
C ARG A 40 -2.13 -19.05 -4.42
N PHE A 41 -1.43 -18.77 -5.52
CA PHE A 41 -1.29 -17.42 -6.07
C PHE A 41 -2.64 -16.82 -6.47
N GLN A 42 -3.45 -17.57 -7.23
CA GLN A 42 -4.77 -17.13 -7.67
C GLN A 42 -5.73 -16.88 -6.50
N GLU A 43 -5.68 -17.69 -5.45
CA GLU A 43 -6.44 -17.49 -4.21
C GLU A 43 -6.02 -16.21 -3.49
N ALA A 44 -4.72 -15.91 -3.41
CA ALA A 44 -4.22 -14.67 -2.83
C ALA A 44 -4.66 -13.43 -3.63
N VAL A 45 -4.64 -13.50 -4.96
CA VAL A 45 -5.15 -12.45 -5.86
C VAL A 45 -6.66 -12.24 -5.64
N ALA A 46 -7.44 -13.31 -5.58
CA ALA A 46 -8.89 -13.23 -5.37
C ALA A 46 -9.24 -12.63 -4.00
N THR A 47 -8.53 -13.01 -2.94
CA THR A 47 -8.70 -12.45 -1.60
C THR A 47 -8.36 -10.96 -1.59
N SER A 48 -7.23 -10.58 -2.18
CA SER A 48 -6.81 -9.18 -2.32
C SER A 48 -7.85 -8.35 -3.07
N LYS A 49 -8.45 -8.91 -4.11
CA LYS A 49 -9.51 -8.25 -4.88
C LYS A 49 -10.74 -7.97 -4.02
N THR A 50 -11.21 -8.97 -3.27
CA THR A 50 -12.37 -8.83 -2.38
C THR A 50 -12.12 -7.77 -1.31
N GLU A 51 -10.93 -7.72 -0.73
CA GLU A 51 -10.57 -6.68 0.24
C GLU A 51 -10.54 -5.29 -0.37
N LEU A 52 -9.92 -5.13 -1.55
CA LEU A 52 -9.87 -3.84 -2.24
C LEU A 52 -11.26 -3.35 -2.66
N GLU A 53 -12.16 -4.24 -3.07
CA GLU A 53 -13.55 -3.90 -3.36
C GLU A 53 -14.26 -3.35 -2.11
N ALA A 54 -14.08 -4.00 -0.97
CA ALA A 54 -14.65 -3.54 0.30
C ALA A 54 -14.06 -2.19 0.76
N ILE A 55 -12.75 -1.98 0.58
CA ILE A 55 -12.08 -0.71 0.90
C ILE A 55 -12.59 0.40 -0.02
N ARG A 56 -12.68 0.15 -1.33
CA ARG A 56 -13.23 1.09 -2.32
C ARG A 56 -14.64 1.52 -1.96
N ASP A 57 -15.51 0.57 -1.66
CA ASP A 57 -16.92 0.85 -1.37
C ASP A 57 -17.07 1.68 -0.10
N ARG A 58 -16.26 1.39 0.93
CA ARG A 58 -16.18 2.21 2.14
C ARG A 58 -15.65 3.60 1.83
N ALA A 59 -14.54 3.71 1.12
CA ALA A 59 -13.96 5.00 0.75
C ALA A 59 -14.95 5.86 -0.05
N ASN A 60 -15.69 5.25 -0.97
CA ASN A 60 -16.71 5.95 -1.73
C ASN A 60 -17.84 6.51 -0.84
N THR A 61 -18.25 5.75 0.17
CA THR A 61 -19.33 6.13 1.09
C THR A 61 -18.87 7.19 2.09
N GLU A 62 -17.68 7.03 2.67
CA GLU A 62 -17.21 7.84 3.80
C GLU A 62 -16.38 9.06 3.37
N LEU A 63 -15.66 8.97 2.25
CA LEU A 63 -14.65 9.94 1.82
C LEU A 63 -14.91 10.53 0.44
N GLY A 64 -15.83 9.94 -0.31
CA GLY A 64 -16.24 10.39 -1.65
C GLY A 64 -15.50 9.71 -2.80
N ALA A 65 -16.04 9.88 -4.01
CA ALA A 65 -15.60 9.20 -5.23
C ALA A 65 -14.14 9.48 -5.59
N ASP A 66 -13.65 10.69 -5.36
CA ASP A 66 -12.26 11.05 -5.67
C ASP A 66 -11.25 10.23 -4.87
N LYS A 67 -11.57 9.89 -3.62
CA LYS A 67 -10.73 9.02 -2.78
C LYS A 67 -10.87 7.54 -3.13
N ALA A 68 -12.07 7.14 -3.55
CA ALA A 68 -12.32 5.77 -4.01
C ALA A 68 -11.61 5.44 -5.33
N ALA A 69 -11.35 6.44 -6.18
CA ALA A 69 -10.73 6.26 -7.50
C ALA A 69 -9.35 5.56 -7.43
N ILE A 70 -8.58 5.76 -6.35
CA ILE A 70 -7.29 5.09 -6.18
C ILE A 70 -7.46 3.57 -6.08
N PHE A 71 -8.50 3.10 -5.40
CA PHE A 71 -8.78 1.67 -5.24
C PHE A 71 -9.35 1.05 -6.51
N GLU A 72 -10.04 1.84 -7.36
CA GLU A 72 -10.40 1.42 -8.72
C GLU A 72 -9.15 1.18 -9.57
N ALA A 73 -8.15 2.06 -9.50
CA ALA A 73 -6.87 1.87 -10.19
C ALA A 73 -6.15 0.60 -9.69
N HIS A 74 -6.14 0.34 -8.39
CA HIS A 74 -5.57 -0.88 -7.82
C HIS A 74 -6.31 -2.15 -8.27
N LEU A 75 -7.63 -2.11 -8.37
CA LEU A 75 -8.43 -3.23 -8.88
C LEU A 75 -8.15 -3.52 -10.35
N LEU A 76 -7.92 -2.47 -11.17
CA LEU A 76 -7.50 -2.64 -12.56
C LEU A 76 -6.13 -3.30 -12.67
N VAL A 77 -5.15 -2.87 -11.86
CA VAL A 77 -3.81 -3.48 -11.81
C VAL A 77 -3.90 -4.95 -11.37
N LEU A 78 -4.70 -5.25 -10.33
CA LEU A 78 -4.88 -6.59 -9.81
C LEU A 78 -5.61 -7.53 -10.77
N GLY A 79 -6.39 -7.00 -11.70
CA GLY A 79 -7.06 -7.74 -12.76
C GLY A 79 -6.28 -7.82 -14.07
N ASP A 80 -5.11 -7.20 -14.16
CA ASP A 80 -4.36 -7.08 -15.41
C ASP A 80 -3.62 -8.39 -15.77
N PRO A 81 -4.01 -9.06 -16.87
CA PRO A 81 -3.34 -10.28 -17.31
C PRO A 81 -1.87 -10.05 -17.70
N GLU A 82 -1.48 -8.82 -18.07
CA GLU A 82 -0.09 -8.49 -18.37
C GLU A 82 0.81 -8.50 -17.13
N LEU A 83 0.23 -8.32 -15.93
CA LEU A 83 0.92 -8.48 -14.65
C LEU A 83 0.85 -9.94 -14.17
N LEU A 84 -0.34 -10.52 -14.15
CA LEU A 84 -0.58 -11.84 -13.53
C LEU A 84 -0.03 -12.99 -14.39
N GLY A 85 -0.16 -12.91 -15.72
CA GLY A 85 0.32 -13.94 -16.65
C GLY A 85 1.82 -14.23 -16.50
N PRO A 86 2.69 -13.22 -16.53
CA PRO A 86 4.13 -13.41 -16.31
C PRO A 86 4.48 -14.04 -14.96
N VAL A 87 3.69 -13.77 -13.88
CA VAL A 87 3.90 -14.41 -12.57
C VAL A 87 3.64 -15.91 -12.65
N GLU A 88 2.51 -16.32 -13.24
CA GLU A 88 2.18 -17.74 -13.40
C GLU A 88 3.20 -18.45 -14.31
N GLU A 89 3.62 -17.80 -15.40
CA GLU A 89 4.63 -18.34 -16.31
C GLU A 89 5.99 -18.53 -15.61
N LYS A 90 6.35 -17.59 -14.75
CA LYS A 90 7.59 -17.67 -13.96
C LYS A 90 7.54 -18.79 -12.93
N ILE A 91 6.40 -19.00 -12.25
CA ILE A 91 6.19 -20.15 -11.37
C ILE A 91 6.40 -21.45 -12.13
N LYS A 92 5.82 -21.59 -13.34
CA LYS A 92 5.93 -22.78 -14.18
C LYS A 92 7.35 -23.02 -14.68
N SER A 93 7.97 -22.01 -15.24
CA SER A 93 9.27 -22.15 -15.93
C SER A 93 10.45 -22.32 -14.97
N GLU A 94 10.40 -21.66 -13.81
CA GLU A 94 11.49 -21.70 -12.84
C GLU A 94 11.25 -22.63 -11.64
N ASN A 95 10.05 -23.20 -11.49
CA ASN A 95 9.64 -24.02 -10.34
C ASN A 95 9.91 -23.33 -8.99
N ILE A 96 9.54 -22.04 -8.89
CA ILE A 96 9.74 -21.21 -7.71
C ILE A 96 8.40 -20.84 -7.06
N ASN A 97 8.48 -20.48 -5.78
CA ASN A 97 7.32 -20.04 -5.00
C ASN A 97 6.70 -18.75 -5.56
N ALA A 98 5.41 -18.62 -5.36
CA ALA A 98 4.59 -17.51 -5.86
C ALA A 98 5.07 -16.15 -5.35
N GLU A 99 5.54 -16.07 -4.08
CA GLU A 99 6.06 -14.83 -3.50
C GLU A 99 7.26 -14.29 -4.29
N MET A 100 8.20 -15.17 -4.64
CA MET A 100 9.38 -14.76 -5.39
C MET A 100 9.01 -14.42 -6.84
N ALA A 101 8.17 -15.22 -7.49
CA ALA A 101 7.73 -14.95 -8.84
C ALA A 101 7.01 -13.60 -8.93
N LEU A 102 6.08 -13.32 -8.01
CA LEU A 102 5.37 -12.06 -7.94
C LEU A 102 6.32 -10.89 -7.70
N LYS A 103 7.23 -11.02 -6.72
CA LYS A 103 8.18 -9.96 -6.40
C LYS A 103 9.06 -9.62 -7.60
N GLU A 104 9.67 -10.60 -8.27
CA GLU A 104 10.57 -10.37 -9.40
C GLU A 104 9.84 -9.74 -10.60
N VAL A 105 8.60 -10.17 -10.90
CA VAL A 105 7.79 -9.58 -11.97
C VAL A 105 7.38 -8.16 -11.61
N ALA A 106 6.91 -7.92 -10.40
CA ALA A 106 6.52 -6.59 -9.96
C ALA A 106 7.71 -5.62 -9.95
N ASP A 107 8.87 -6.02 -9.41
CA ASP A 107 10.09 -5.20 -9.39
C ASP A 107 10.53 -4.82 -10.82
N MET A 108 10.37 -5.72 -11.79
CA MET A 108 10.65 -5.45 -13.20
C MET A 108 9.74 -4.34 -13.75
N PHE A 109 8.41 -4.44 -13.54
CA PHE A 109 7.47 -3.42 -14.00
C PHE A 109 7.66 -2.09 -13.28
N ILE A 110 7.84 -2.12 -11.96
CA ILE A 110 8.10 -0.92 -11.16
C ILE A 110 9.34 -0.20 -11.69
N SER A 111 10.46 -0.90 -11.85
CA SER A 111 11.70 -0.32 -12.35
C SER A 111 11.54 0.25 -13.76
N MET A 112 10.81 -0.44 -14.62
CA MET A 112 10.52 0.01 -15.99
C MET A 112 9.73 1.33 -15.97
N PHE A 113 8.65 1.40 -15.20
CA PHE A 113 7.80 2.59 -15.14
C PHE A 113 8.48 3.77 -14.43
N GLU A 114 9.26 3.52 -13.38
CA GLU A 114 10.03 4.56 -12.70
C GLU A 114 11.15 5.15 -13.56
N SER A 115 11.69 4.36 -14.51
CA SER A 115 12.70 4.85 -15.46
C SER A 115 12.13 5.78 -16.54
N MET A 116 10.82 5.83 -16.70
CA MET A 116 10.15 6.71 -17.65
C MET A 116 10.03 8.11 -17.06
N ASP A 117 10.37 9.14 -17.85
CA ASP A 117 10.18 10.55 -17.46
C ASP A 117 8.71 10.97 -17.68
N ASN A 118 7.82 10.33 -16.93
CA ASN A 118 6.37 10.50 -17.05
C ASN A 118 5.70 10.26 -15.68
N GLU A 119 5.08 11.29 -15.12
CA GLU A 119 4.42 11.22 -13.80
C GLU A 119 3.31 10.16 -13.76
N TYR A 120 2.54 10.00 -14.83
CA TYR A 120 1.52 8.96 -14.90
C TYR A 120 2.10 7.54 -14.76
N MET A 121 3.27 7.29 -15.37
CA MET A 121 3.94 5.99 -15.25
C MET A 121 4.53 5.78 -13.86
N LYS A 122 5.00 6.83 -13.19
CA LYS A 122 5.44 6.77 -11.79
C LYS A 122 4.29 6.46 -10.84
N GLU A 123 3.10 7.04 -11.09
CA GLU A 123 1.89 6.70 -10.34
C GLU A 123 1.52 5.21 -10.54
N ARG A 124 1.60 4.69 -11.77
CA ARG A 124 1.40 3.26 -12.06
C ARG A 124 2.39 2.36 -11.33
N ALA A 125 3.64 2.77 -11.21
CA ALA A 125 4.64 2.04 -10.42
C ALA A 125 4.24 1.97 -8.93
N ALA A 126 3.70 3.06 -8.38
CA ALA A 126 3.19 3.09 -7.02
C ALA A 126 1.97 2.16 -6.84
N ASP A 127 1.02 2.15 -7.78
CA ASP A 127 -0.14 1.26 -7.76
C ASP A 127 0.29 -0.21 -7.78
N ILE A 128 1.26 -0.57 -8.64
CA ILE A 128 1.80 -1.95 -8.69
C ILE A 128 2.45 -2.32 -7.35
N ARG A 129 3.19 -1.40 -6.74
CA ARG A 129 3.82 -1.62 -5.43
C ARG A 129 2.79 -1.90 -4.34
N ASP A 130 1.73 -1.10 -4.27
CA ASP A 130 0.65 -1.26 -3.28
C ASP A 130 -0.11 -2.58 -3.48
N VAL A 131 -0.46 -2.91 -4.72
CA VAL A 131 -1.15 -4.17 -5.06
C VAL A 131 -0.27 -5.37 -4.76
N THR A 132 1.02 -5.32 -5.15
CA THR A 132 1.99 -6.39 -4.88
C THR A 132 2.17 -6.63 -3.39
N LYS A 133 2.30 -5.57 -2.60
CA LYS A 133 2.37 -5.63 -1.14
C LYS A 133 1.19 -6.40 -0.55
N ARG A 134 -0.03 -6.14 -1.02
CA ARG A 134 -1.25 -6.81 -0.57
C ARG A 134 -1.25 -8.30 -0.90
N VAL A 135 -0.96 -8.66 -2.15
CA VAL A 135 -0.90 -10.07 -2.56
C VAL A 135 0.21 -10.83 -1.83
N LEU A 136 1.39 -10.22 -1.67
CA LEU A 136 2.50 -10.79 -0.89
C LEU A 136 2.11 -11.05 0.56
N ALA A 137 1.39 -10.12 1.20
CA ALA A 137 0.93 -10.30 2.57
C ALA A 137 0.03 -11.54 2.70
N HIS A 138 -0.89 -11.76 1.77
CA HIS A 138 -1.71 -12.99 1.75
C HIS A 138 -0.88 -14.24 1.53
N LEU A 139 0.07 -14.22 0.58
CA LEU A 139 0.96 -15.35 0.33
C LEU A 139 1.84 -15.70 1.54
N LEU A 140 2.30 -14.69 2.28
CA LEU A 140 3.13 -14.85 3.47
C LEU A 140 2.31 -15.10 4.75
N GLY A 141 0.99 -14.94 4.71
CA GLY A 141 0.11 -15.10 5.88
C GLY A 141 0.29 -13.99 6.93
N VAL A 142 0.72 -12.79 6.51
CA VAL A 142 0.86 -11.61 7.37
C VAL A 142 -0.29 -10.62 7.14
N GLN A 143 -0.65 -9.86 8.16
CA GLN A 143 -1.70 -8.84 8.04
C GLN A 143 -1.11 -7.48 7.68
N ILE A 144 -1.74 -6.80 6.72
CA ILE A 144 -1.46 -5.39 6.46
C ILE A 144 -2.26 -4.56 7.47
N PRO A 145 -1.62 -3.65 8.21
CA PRO A 145 -2.31 -2.73 9.08
C PRO A 145 -3.33 -1.91 8.30
N ASN A 146 -4.53 -1.78 8.85
CA ASN A 146 -5.60 -1.03 8.23
C ASN A 146 -5.98 0.20 9.06
N PRO A 147 -5.58 1.41 8.65
CA PRO A 147 -5.87 2.64 9.38
C PRO A 147 -7.37 2.93 9.54
N SER A 148 -8.22 2.35 8.69
CA SER A 148 -9.68 2.53 8.78
C SER A 148 -10.32 1.80 9.97
N MET A 149 -9.60 0.85 10.58
CA MET A 149 -10.09 0.09 11.74
C MET A 149 -9.92 0.83 13.07
N VAL A 150 -9.34 2.02 13.05
CA VAL A 150 -9.18 2.86 14.24
C VAL A 150 -10.56 3.39 14.68
N THR A 151 -10.91 3.13 15.94
CA THR A 151 -12.22 3.47 16.53
C THR A 151 -12.11 4.45 17.72
N GLU A 152 -10.90 4.95 18.03
CA GLU A 152 -10.63 5.96 19.04
C GLU A 152 -9.74 7.08 18.47
N GLU A 153 -9.70 8.23 19.15
CA GLU A 153 -8.86 9.35 18.70
C GLU A 153 -7.38 9.01 18.83
N VAL A 154 -6.67 9.11 17.70
CA VAL A 154 -5.25 8.77 17.62
C VAL A 154 -4.44 9.76 16.79
N ILE A 155 -3.12 9.74 17.01
CA ILE A 155 -2.11 10.27 16.12
C ILE A 155 -1.44 9.07 15.45
N VAL A 156 -1.52 9.00 14.12
CA VAL A 156 -0.86 7.93 13.36
C VAL A 156 0.64 8.22 13.28
N VAL A 157 1.43 7.22 13.63
CA VAL A 157 2.89 7.23 13.53
C VAL A 157 3.30 6.14 12.55
N ALA A 158 3.95 6.50 11.44
CA ALA A 158 4.32 5.59 10.38
C ALA A 158 5.70 5.89 9.81
N GLU A 159 6.34 4.92 9.18
CA GLU A 159 7.54 5.18 8.40
C GLU A 159 7.22 6.06 7.19
N ASP A 160 6.18 5.68 6.44
CA ASP A 160 5.58 6.47 5.35
C ASP A 160 4.07 6.22 5.32
N LEU A 161 3.35 7.04 4.57
CA LEU A 161 1.93 6.86 4.27
C LEU A 161 1.73 6.89 2.76
N THR A 162 1.37 5.74 2.20
CA THR A 162 1.05 5.59 0.79
C THR A 162 -0.27 6.32 0.46
N PRO A 163 -0.56 6.55 -0.83
CA PRO A 163 -1.86 7.06 -1.25
C PRO A 163 -3.03 6.21 -0.72
N SER A 164 -2.91 4.89 -0.73
CA SER A 164 -3.95 4.00 -0.21
C SER A 164 -4.09 4.07 1.31
N ASP A 165 -3.00 4.25 2.06
CA ASP A 165 -3.07 4.45 3.51
C ASP A 165 -3.79 5.75 3.85
N THR A 166 -3.41 6.86 3.19
CA THR A 166 -4.03 8.17 3.43
C THR A 166 -5.51 8.21 3.05
N ALA A 167 -5.89 7.49 1.99
CA ALA A 167 -7.29 7.37 1.58
C ALA A 167 -8.15 6.56 2.55
N GLN A 168 -7.54 5.78 3.44
CA GLN A 168 -8.22 5.01 4.47
C GLN A 168 -8.27 5.72 5.84
N LEU A 169 -7.60 6.86 6.00
CA LEU A 169 -7.61 7.60 7.27
C LEU A 169 -8.99 8.18 7.56
N ASN A 170 -9.59 7.77 8.67
CA ASN A 170 -10.86 8.33 9.13
C ASN A 170 -10.62 9.59 9.96
N ARG A 171 -10.99 10.76 9.43
CA ARG A 171 -10.84 12.07 10.08
C ARG A 171 -11.55 12.18 11.44
N THR A 172 -12.56 11.37 11.69
CA THR A 172 -13.24 11.33 13.00
C THR A 172 -12.29 10.89 14.10
N TYR A 173 -11.41 9.95 13.81
CA TYR A 173 -10.51 9.32 14.77
C TYR A 173 -9.04 9.74 14.59
N VAL A 174 -8.57 9.92 13.35
CA VAL A 174 -7.21 10.35 13.10
C VAL A 174 -7.10 11.86 13.22
N LYS A 175 -6.50 12.32 14.32
CA LYS A 175 -6.36 13.76 14.65
C LYS A 175 -5.10 14.39 14.06
N ALA A 176 -4.08 13.61 13.81
CA ALA A 176 -2.83 14.02 13.18
C ALA A 176 -2.05 12.80 12.70
N PHE A 177 -0.98 13.02 11.98
CA PHE A 177 0.00 11.97 11.73
C PHE A 177 1.44 12.51 11.71
N THR A 178 2.38 11.58 11.91
CA THR A 178 3.81 11.83 11.69
C THR A 178 4.41 10.70 10.89
N THR A 179 5.35 11.05 9.98
CA THR A 179 6.07 10.07 9.17
C THR A 179 7.58 10.29 9.23
N ASP A 180 8.34 9.20 9.19
CA ASP A 180 9.81 9.25 9.16
C ASP A 180 10.33 9.72 7.80
N ILE A 181 9.65 9.33 6.74
CA ILE A 181 9.92 9.72 5.36
C ILE A 181 9.00 10.88 4.96
N GLY A 182 9.42 11.63 3.96
CA GLY A 182 8.62 12.67 3.34
C GLY A 182 9.18 14.07 3.50
N GLY A 183 8.60 14.97 2.72
CA GLY A 183 8.91 16.39 2.67
C GLY A 183 7.65 17.21 2.44
N ARG A 184 7.79 18.54 2.30
CA ARG A 184 6.64 19.45 2.11
C ARG A 184 5.79 19.17 0.87
N THR A 185 6.36 18.50 -0.11
CA THR A 185 5.71 18.13 -1.38
C THR A 185 5.38 16.65 -1.47
N SER A 186 5.63 15.87 -0.42
CA SER A 186 5.25 14.46 -0.39
C SER A 186 3.73 14.28 -0.47
N HIS A 187 3.29 13.11 -0.95
CA HIS A 187 1.87 12.78 -1.02
C HIS A 187 1.19 12.94 0.35
N SER A 188 1.80 12.39 1.40
CA SER A 188 1.30 12.49 2.78
C SER A 188 1.14 13.95 3.24
N ALA A 189 2.09 14.84 2.91
CA ALA A 189 2.02 16.26 3.22
C ALA A 189 0.87 16.97 2.48
N ILE A 190 0.67 16.65 1.19
CA ILE A 190 -0.43 17.20 0.40
C ILE A 190 -1.77 16.73 0.97
N MET A 191 -1.88 15.45 1.31
CA MET A 191 -3.09 14.88 1.89
C MET A 191 -3.42 15.46 3.28
N ALA A 192 -2.41 15.67 4.14
CA ALA A 192 -2.62 16.31 5.43
C ALA A 192 -3.28 17.70 5.30
N ARG A 193 -2.78 18.50 4.37
CA ARG A 193 -3.36 19.83 4.08
C ARG A 193 -4.78 19.72 3.52
N SER A 194 -5.03 18.80 2.61
CA SER A 194 -6.37 18.55 2.05
C SER A 194 -7.36 18.05 3.11
N MET A 195 -6.89 17.27 4.06
CA MET A 195 -7.68 16.76 5.18
C MET A 195 -7.78 17.76 6.34
N GLU A 196 -7.03 18.85 6.31
CA GLU A 196 -6.96 19.86 7.37
C GLU A 196 -6.57 19.28 8.75
N ILE A 197 -5.70 18.27 8.77
CA ILE A 197 -5.17 17.68 10.00
C ILE A 197 -3.71 18.02 10.18
N PRO A 198 -3.22 18.25 11.42
CA PRO A 198 -1.82 18.48 11.70
C PRO A 198 -0.95 17.33 11.23
N ALA A 199 0.20 17.65 10.61
CA ALA A 199 1.14 16.62 10.19
C ALA A 199 2.59 17.10 10.26
N VAL A 200 3.46 16.19 10.72
CA VAL A 200 4.91 16.36 10.72
C VAL A 200 5.52 15.20 9.93
N VAL A 201 6.36 15.51 8.95
CA VAL A 201 7.00 14.51 8.09
C VAL A 201 8.52 14.62 8.16
N GLY A 202 9.24 13.57 7.76
CA GLY A 202 10.70 13.59 7.74
C GLY A 202 11.32 13.54 9.14
N THR A 203 10.69 12.88 10.10
CA THR A 203 11.17 12.79 11.49
C THR A 203 12.34 11.82 11.64
N LYS A 204 12.45 10.83 10.78
CA LYS A 204 13.51 9.79 10.72
C LYS A 204 13.51 8.76 11.86
N GLU A 205 12.86 9.06 12.98
CA GLU A 205 12.94 8.25 14.22
C GLU A 205 11.62 8.29 15.03
N ALA A 206 10.43 8.41 14.38
CA ALA A 206 9.14 8.45 15.07
C ALA A 206 8.63 7.07 15.53
#